data_f98e8ebc358ebbd439f1c93c3270abec
#
_entry.id   f98e8ebc358ebbd439f1c93c3270abec
#
_cell.length_a   1.000
_cell.length_b   1.000
_cell.length_c   1.000
_cell.angle_alpha   90.00
_cell.angle_beta   90.00
_cell.angle_gamma   90.00
#
_symmetry.space_group_name_H-M   'P 1'
#
loop_
_entity.id
_entity.type
_entity.pdbx_description
1 polymer ?
#
loop_
_entity_poly.entity_id
_entity_poly.type
_entity_poly.pdbx_seq_one_letter_code
_entity_poly.pdbx_strand_id
1 'polypeptide(L)'
;MVTIHRAHGLKFVIYVDDHEPAHVHMFGDGQMKIVISGADGLPEVVESIGMKANVRRRALDVVREHQTSFRARWDEIHGDKS
;
A
#
# COMPACT_ATOMS: atom_id res chain seq x y z
N MET A 1 13.77 1.15 -1.07
CA MET A 1 12.42 1.75 -0.96
C MET A 1 12.03 2.36 -2.29
N VAL A 2 10.88 2.00 -2.80
CA VAL A 2 10.38 2.52 -4.06
C VAL A 2 9.07 3.25 -3.83
N THR A 3 9.03 4.54 -4.12
CA THR A 3 7.79 5.31 -4.04
C THR A 3 6.98 5.03 -5.30
N ILE A 4 5.77 4.50 -5.12
CA ILE A 4 4.94 4.11 -6.27
C ILE A 4 3.79 5.07 -6.52
N HIS A 5 3.47 5.92 -5.54
CA HIS A 5 2.34 6.83 -5.70
C HIS A 5 2.41 7.93 -4.66
N ARG A 6 1.92 9.11 -5.02
CA ARG A 6 1.75 10.23 -4.09
C ARG A 6 0.39 10.86 -4.37
N ALA A 7 -0.39 11.06 -3.32
CA ALA A 7 -1.70 11.69 -3.45
C ALA A 7 -2.12 12.24 -2.10
N HIS A 8 -2.74 13.39 -2.08
CA HIS A 8 -3.32 13.99 -0.87
C HIS A 8 -2.31 14.13 0.28
N GLY A 9 -1.05 14.42 -0.04
CA GLY A 9 0.00 14.54 0.96
C GLY A 9 0.47 13.20 1.51
N LEU A 10 0.03 12.09 0.93
CA LEU A 10 0.39 10.74 1.34
C LEU A 10 1.37 10.14 0.34
N LYS A 11 2.33 9.39 0.85
CA LYS A 11 3.34 8.72 0.03
C LYS A 11 3.19 7.21 0.20
N PHE A 12 3.08 6.48 -0.91
CA PHE A 12 2.93 5.03 -0.91
C PHE A 12 4.21 4.40 -1.44
N VAL A 13 4.81 3.50 -0.65
CA VAL A 13 6.10 2.90 -0.99
C VAL A 13 6.04 1.39 -0.86
N ILE A 14 6.95 0.72 -1.60
CA ILE A 14 7.18 -0.71 -1.48
C ILE A 14 8.67 -0.89 -1.18
N TYR A 15 8.99 -1.74 -0.22
CA TYR A 15 10.38 -2.08 0.08
C TYR A 15 10.77 -3.33 -0.69
N VAL A 16 12.00 -3.35 -1.23
CA VAL A 16 12.44 -4.44 -2.10
C VAL A 16 12.58 -5.77 -1.36
N ASP A 17 12.76 -5.74 -0.05
CA ASP A 17 12.88 -6.95 0.76
C ASP A 17 11.58 -7.35 1.46
N ASP A 18 10.47 -6.72 1.11
CA ASP A 18 9.15 -7.10 1.62
C ASP A 18 8.74 -8.48 1.06
N HIS A 19 7.89 -9.17 1.81
CA HIS A 19 7.41 -10.51 1.45
C HIS A 19 5.90 -10.51 1.24
N GLU A 20 5.40 -11.54 0.55
CA GLU A 20 3.95 -11.72 0.42
C GLU A 20 3.29 -11.82 1.80
N PRO A 21 2.04 -11.34 1.94
CA PRO A 21 1.18 -10.86 0.85
C PRO A 21 1.61 -9.46 0.36
N ALA A 22 1.32 -9.18 -0.90
CA ALA A 22 1.66 -7.89 -1.50
C ALA A 22 1.04 -6.75 -0.70
N HIS A 23 1.86 -5.77 -0.32
CA HIS A 23 1.40 -4.66 0.51
C HIS A 23 2.18 -3.39 0.20
N VAL A 24 1.62 -2.26 0.63
CA VAL A 24 2.29 -0.98 0.53
C VAL A 24 2.40 -0.36 1.92
N HIS A 25 3.45 0.43 2.10
CA HIS A 25 3.60 1.27 3.28
C HIS A 25 3.19 2.68 2.90
N MET A 26 2.41 3.33 3.74
CA MET A 26 1.94 4.68 3.47
C MET A 26 2.42 5.61 4.58
N PHE A 27 2.96 6.75 4.18
CA PHE A 27 3.47 7.75 5.10
C PHE A 27 2.76 9.08 4.87
N GLY A 28 2.40 9.70 5.97
CA GLY A 28 1.80 11.02 6.03
C GLY A 28 2.17 11.59 7.38
N ASP A 29 1.19 12.06 8.15
CA ASP A 29 1.44 12.48 9.54
C ASP A 29 1.77 11.29 10.43
N GLY A 30 1.29 10.12 10.06
CA GLY A 30 1.63 8.85 10.68
C GLY A 30 2.03 7.86 9.61
N GLN A 31 1.79 6.57 9.85
CA GLN A 31 2.14 5.54 8.89
C GLN A 31 1.13 4.40 8.93
N MET A 32 1.01 3.72 7.80
CA MET A 32 0.13 2.56 7.66
C MET A 32 0.81 1.49 6.84
N LYS A 33 0.38 0.25 7.06
CA LYS A 33 0.73 -0.87 6.20
C LYS A 33 -0.57 -1.44 5.66
N ILE A 34 -0.72 -1.50 4.35
CA ILE A 34 -1.97 -1.87 3.70
C ILE A 34 -1.71 -3.01 2.74
N VAL A 35 -2.36 -4.15 2.98
CA VAL A 35 -2.33 -5.27 2.05
C VAL A 35 -3.16 -4.87 0.84
N ILE A 36 -2.60 -5.04 -0.36
CA ILE A 36 -3.23 -4.57 -1.59
C ILE A 36 -4.54 -5.31 -1.85
N SER A 37 -4.56 -6.63 -1.65
CA SER A 37 -5.78 -7.43 -1.78
C SER A 37 -5.83 -8.42 -0.63
N GLY A 38 -6.73 -8.18 0.31
CA GLY A 38 -6.95 -9.06 1.43
C GLY A 38 -7.76 -10.29 1.05
N ALA A 39 -8.23 -11.02 2.06
CA ALA A 39 -8.96 -12.28 1.86
C ALA A 39 -10.22 -12.10 1.02
N ASP A 40 -10.87 -10.95 1.11
CA ASP A 40 -12.08 -10.64 0.36
C ASP A 40 -11.81 -9.90 -0.96
N GLY A 41 -10.53 -9.74 -1.31
CA GLY A 41 -10.15 -9.04 -2.53
C GLY A 41 -10.08 -7.53 -2.39
N LEU A 42 -10.36 -6.99 -1.20
CA LEU A 42 -10.29 -5.55 -0.94
C LEU A 42 -9.02 -5.20 -0.16
N PRO A 43 -8.54 -3.96 -0.26
CA PRO A 43 -7.39 -3.56 0.55
C PRO A 43 -7.69 -3.69 2.04
N GLU A 44 -6.68 -4.08 2.79
CA GLU A 44 -6.83 -4.31 4.23
C GLU A 44 -5.70 -3.65 4.99
N VAL A 45 -6.07 -2.82 5.99
CA VAL A 45 -5.09 -2.21 6.87
C VAL A 45 -4.63 -3.23 7.90
N VAL A 46 -3.33 -3.50 7.94
CA VAL A 46 -2.77 -4.42 8.93
C VAL A 46 -1.98 -3.69 10.01
N GLU A 47 -1.63 -2.43 9.77
CA GLU A 47 -0.95 -1.62 10.77
C GLU A 47 -1.27 -0.15 10.51
N SER A 48 -1.53 0.60 11.58
CA SER A 48 -1.81 2.03 11.48
C SER A 48 -1.30 2.70 12.75
N ILE A 49 -0.42 3.68 12.58
CA ILE A 49 0.19 4.40 13.69
C ILE A 49 0.04 5.90 13.44
N GLY A 50 -0.61 6.60 14.38
CA GLY A 50 -0.71 8.04 14.33
C GLY A 50 -1.57 8.59 13.19
N MET A 51 -2.52 7.80 12.70
CA MET A 51 -3.36 8.21 11.57
C MET A 51 -4.78 8.49 12.02
N LYS A 52 -5.33 9.60 11.56
CA LYS A 52 -6.75 9.93 11.79
C LYS A 52 -7.63 9.05 10.91
N ALA A 53 -8.86 8.79 11.39
CA ALA A 53 -9.79 7.90 10.70
C ALA A 53 -10.08 8.33 9.27
N ASN A 54 -10.25 9.64 9.03
CA ASN A 54 -10.54 10.13 7.69
C ASN A 54 -9.34 9.96 6.75
N VAL A 55 -8.13 10.06 7.28
CA VAL A 55 -6.91 9.86 6.48
C VAL A 55 -6.74 8.38 6.15
N ARG A 56 -7.02 7.50 7.12
CA ARG A 56 -6.98 6.05 6.87
C ARG A 56 -7.94 5.66 5.76
N ARG A 57 -9.17 6.21 5.79
CA ARG A 57 -10.17 5.94 4.78
C ARG A 57 -9.70 6.41 3.41
N ARG A 58 -9.10 7.59 3.35
CA ARG A 58 -8.58 8.13 2.09
C ARG A 58 -7.46 7.25 1.54
N ALA A 59 -6.56 6.80 2.42
CA ALA A 59 -5.47 5.92 2.01
C ALA A 59 -6.00 4.60 1.44
N LEU A 60 -7.01 4.02 2.10
CA LEU A 60 -7.65 2.80 1.61
C LEU A 60 -8.30 3.02 0.25
N ASP A 61 -8.96 4.16 0.05
CA ASP A 61 -9.59 4.49 -1.22
C ASP A 61 -8.56 4.58 -2.34
N VAL A 62 -7.40 5.18 -2.06
CA VAL A 62 -6.32 5.28 -3.04
C VAL A 62 -5.83 3.88 -3.43
N VAL A 63 -5.58 3.01 -2.45
CA VAL A 63 -5.12 1.65 -2.74
C VAL A 63 -6.19 0.88 -3.52
N ARG A 64 -7.45 1.02 -3.14
CA ARG A 64 -8.56 0.36 -3.83
C ARG A 64 -8.66 0.80 -5.28
N GLU A 65 -8.54 2.09 -5.53
CA GLU A 65 -8.58 2.68 -6.86
C GLU A 65 -7.45 2.18 -7.74
N HIS A 66 -6.29 1.92 -7.13
CA HIS A 66 -5.07 1.58 -7.85
C HIS A 66 -4.61 0.14 -7.60
N GLN A 67 -5.51 -0.74 -7.17
CA GLN A 67 -5.14 -2.12 -6.83
C GLN A 67 -4.36 -2.83 -7.92
N THR A 68 -4.85 -2.77 -9.15
CA THR A 68 -4.20 -3.45 -10.27
C THR A 68 -2.81 -2.86 -10.53
N SER A 69 -2.72 -1.56 -10.54
CA SER A 69 -1.48 -0.85 -10.77
C SER A 69 -0.47 -1.12 -9.64
N PHE A 70 -0.92 -1.08 -8.38
CA PHE A 70 -0.05 -1.32 -7.24
C PHE A 70 0.43 -2.76 -7.22
N ARG A 71 -0.43 -3.72 -7.56
CA ARG A 71 -0.03 -5.12 -7.64
C ARG A 71 1.00 -5.33 -8.75
N ALA A 72 0.82 -4.67 -9.89
CA ALA A 72 1.78 -4.75 -10.98
C ALA A 72 3.14 -4.19 -10.55
N ARG A 73 3.14 -3.09 -9.80
CA ARG A 73 4.38 -2.50 -9.28
C ARG A 73 5.05 -3.43 -8.27
N TRP A 74 4.26 -4.06 -7.41
CA TRP A 74 4.79 -5.04 -6.47
C TRP A 74 5.51 -6.16 -7.21
N ASP A 75 4.85 -6.73 -8.23
CA ASP A 75 5.43 -7.82 -9.01
C ASP A 75 6.70 -7.38 -9.72
N GLU A 76 6.70 -6.17 -10.27
CA GLU A 76 7.83 -5.60 -10.97
C GLU A 76 9.04 -5.41 -10.03
N ILE A 77 8.80 -4.87 -8.84
CA ILE A 77 9.83 -4.59 -7.86
C ILE A 77 10.44 -5.87 -7.30
N HIS A 78 9.61 -6.88 -7.07
CA HIS A 78 10.06 -8.16 -6.49
C HIS A 78 10.53 -9.12 -7.56
N GLY A 79 10.40 -8.72 -8.82
CA GLY A 79 10.84 -9.53 -9.91
C GLY A 79 9.95 -10.73 -10.15
N ASP A 80 10.26 -11.44 -11.21
CA ASP A 80 9.55 -12.65 -11.58
C ASP A 80 10.11 -13.82 -10.76
N LYS A 81 9.24 -14.50 -10.05
CA LYS A 81 9.63 -15.61 -9.19
C LYS A 81 9.55 -16.96 -9.89
N SER A 82 9.23 -16.94 -11.14
CA SER A 82 9.12 -18.18 -11.93
C SER A 82 10.44 -18.92 -12.03
#